data_786881f366971b6fd82ea880f4f2df20
#
_entry.id   786881f366971b6fd82ea880f4f2df20
#
_cell.length_a   1.000
_cell.length_b   1.000
_cell.length_c   1.000
_cell.angle_alpha   90.00
_cell.angle_beta   90.00
_cell.angle_gamma   90.00
#
_symmetry.space_group_name_H-M   'P 1'
#
loop_
_entity.id
_entity.type
_entity.pdbx_description
1 polymer ?
#
loop_
_entity_poly.entity_id
_entity_poly.type
_entity_poly.pdbx_seq_one_letter_code
_entity_poly.pdbx_strand_id
1 'polypeptide(L)'
;MALGRLWGTLFFLFMAFAALSTVLAVFENIICCGMELTGCSRKKSSLVNLVLITALSLPCVLGYNLWAWDGFAVFGGAVLDFEDFLVSNLFLPLGSLVYLLFCVTRFGWGWNNYKKEVNTGDGLKMQDWMRGYLTYGLPLIVLFIFVFGIYDKFFA
;
A
#
# COMPACT_ATOMS: atom_id res chain seq x y z
N MET A 1 13.19 -26.89 28.07
CA MET A 1 13.03 -25.59 27.35
C MET A 1 11.56 -25.26 27.07
N ALA A 2 10.69 -25.34 28.07
CA ALA A 2 9.26 -25.03 27.96
C ALA A 2 9.02 -23.51 27.72
N LEU A 3 9.82 -22.64 28.34
CA LEU A 3 9.73 -21.19 28.18
C LEU A 3 9.95 -20.71 26.73
N GLY A 4 10.87 -21.34 25.97
CA GLY A 4 11.10 -20.96 24.58
C GLY A 4 9.91 -21.25 23.66
N ARG A 5 9.21 -22.36 23.91
CA ARG A 5 7.98 -22.70 23.16
C ARG A 5 6.85 -21.72 23.48
N LEU A 6 6.69 -21.34 24.75
CA LEU A 6 5.67 -20.40 25.20
C LEU A 6 5.90 -19.03 24.57
N TRP A 7 7.11 -18.50 24.63
CA TRP A 7 7.46 -17.22 24.00
C TRP A 7 7.31 -17.25 22.48
N GLY A 8 7.71 -18.34 21.83
CA GLY A 8 7.51 -18.51 20.39
C GLY A 8 6.04 -18.52 20.01
N THR A 9 5.20 -19.25 20.76
CA THR A 9 3.75 -19.28 20.51
C THR A 9 3.12 -17.91 20.69
N LEU A 10 3.47 -17.18 21.76
CA LEU A 10 2.97 -15.81 22.00
C LEU A 10 3.40 -14.85 20.88
N PHE A 11 4.64 -14.94 20.42
CA PHE A 11 5.14 -14.12 19.33
C PHE A 11 4.34 -14.32 18.03
N PHE A 12 4.14 -15.58 17.62
CA PHE A 12 3.33 -15.87 16.43
C PHE A 12 1.86 -15.49 16.58
N LEU A 13 1.30 -15.63 17.78
CA LEU A 13 -0.05 -15.22 18.06
C LEU A 13 -0.22 -13.69 17.95
N PHE A 14 0.71 -12.91 18.49
CA PHE A 14 0.72 -11.46 18.33
C PHE A 14 0.93 -11.02 16.88
N MET A 15 1.80 -11.69 16.14
CA MET A 15 1.96 -11.45 14.70
C MET A 15 0.67 -11.71 13.93
N ALA A 16 -0.03 -12.82 14.24
CA ALA A 16 -1.30 -13.14 13.62
C ALA A 16 -2.38 -12.09 13.90
N PHE A 17 -2.48 -11.60 15.13
CA PHE A 17 -3.42 -10.52 15.50
C PHE A 17 -3.06 -9.20 14.81
N ALA A 18 -1.78 -8.87 14.71
CA ALA A 18 -1.33 -7.66 14.01
C ALA A 18 -1.68 -7.74 12.51
N ALA A 19 -1.40 -8.87 11.87
CA ALA A 19 -1.77 -9.10 10.48
C ALA A 19 -3.29 -9.02 10.27
N LEU A 20 -4.08 -9.66 11.14
CA LEU A 20 -5.55 -9.65 11.07
C LEU A 20 -6.10 -8.23 11.18
N SER A 21 -5.60 -7.42 12.12
CA SER A 21 -6.05 -6.04 12.28
C SER A 21 -5.76 -5.18 11.05
N THR A 22 -4.60 -5.37 10.44
CA THR A 22 -4.23 -4.66 9.20
C THR A 22 -5.14 -5.06 8.03
N VAL A 23 -5.37 -6.37 7.85
CA VAL A 23 -6.28 -6.88 6.81
C VAL A 23 -7.69 -6.32 6.97
N LEU A 24 -8.21 -6.30 8.19
CA LEU A 24 -9.55 -5.74 8.47
C LEU A 24 -9.62 -4.25 8.15
N ALA A 25 -8.62 -3.47 8.53
CA ALA A 25 -8.56 -2.04 8.25
C ALA A 25 -8.52 -1.74 6.75
N VAL A 26 -7.68 -2.46 5.99
CA VAL A 26 -7.60 -2.32 4.53
C VAL A 26 -8.89 -2.75 3.86
N PHE A 27 -9.48 -3.87 4.29
CA PHE A 27 -10.75 -4.37 3.76
C PHE A 27 -11.89 -3.37 3.95
N GLU A 28 -12.00 -2.77 5.15
CA GLU A 28 -12.99 -1.74 5.44
C GLU A 28 -12.80 -0.49 4.57
N ASN A 29 -11.55 -0.06 4.37
CA ASN A 29 -11.24 1.07 3.51
C ASN A 29 -11.67 0.81 2.05
N ILE A 30 -11.39 -0.38 1.52
CA ILE A 30 -11.81 -0.77 0.16
C ILE A 30 -13.34 -0.82 0.04
N ILE A 31 -14.05 -1.33 1.07
CA ILE A 31 -15.52 -1.35 1.09
C ILE A 31 -16.08 0.08 1.06
N CYS A 32 -15.56 0.98 1.90
CA CYS A 32 -16.00 2.39 1.93
C CYS A 32 -15.79 3.06 0.58
N CYS A 33 -14.60 2.92 0.01
CA CYS A 33 -14.26 3.47 -1.31
C CYS A 33 -15.17 2.89 -2.41
N GLY A 34 -15.43 1.58 -2.36
CA GLY A 34 -16.35 0.91 -3.29
C GLY A 34 -17.79 1.42 -3.20
N MET A 35 -18.29 1.68 -1.99
CA MET A 35 -19.62 2.27 -1.79
C MET A 35 -19.71 3.70 -2.33
N GLU A 36 -18.69 4.52 -2.07
CA GLU A 36 -18.65 5.92 -2.55
C GLU A 36 -18.59 6.01 -4.07
N LEU A 37 -17.79 5.16 -4.71
CA LEU A 37 -17.64 5.15 -6.18
C LEU A 37 -18.84 4.58 -6.92
N THR A 38 -19.48 3.54 -6.38
CA THR A 38 -20.54 2.79 -7.09
C THR A 38 -21.95 3.06 -6.56
N GLY A 39 -22.09 3.69 -5.40
CA GLY A 39 -23.37 3.91 -4.74
C GLY A 39 -24.05 2.61 -4.27
N CYS A 40 -23.33 1.48 -4.22
CA CYS A 40 -23.91 0.20 -3.86
C CYS A 40 -24.02 0.02 -2.33
N SER A 41 -24.89 -0.93 -1.90
CA SER A 41 -25.04 -1.24 -0.48
C SER A 41 -23.79 -1.92 0.09
N ARG A 42 -23.52 -1.71 1.39
CA ARG A 42 -22.38 -2.29 2.12
C ARG A 42 -22.27 -3.81 1.94
N LYS A 43 -23.40 -4.52 2.00
CA LYS A 43 -23.42 -5.99 1.83
C LYS A 43 -22.92 -6.41 0.45
N LYS A 44 -23.33 -5.70 -0.61
CA LYS A 44 -22.92 -5.98 -1.98
C LYS A 44 -21.42 -5.65 -2.17
N SER A 45 -20.96 -4.50 -1.69
CA SER A 45 -19.56 -4.11 -1.75
C SER A 45 -18.67 -5.10 -1.00
N SER A 46 -19.06 -5.50 0.22
CA SER A 46 -18.33 -6.48 1.02
C SER A 46 -18.22 -7.84 0.32
N LEU A 47 -19.31 -8.35 -0.26
CA LEU A 47 -19.31 -9.64 -0.95
C LEU A 47 -18.41 -9.61 -2.20
N VAL A 48 -18.54 -8.57 -3.01
CA VAL A 48 -17.70 -8.41 -4.22
C VAL A 48 -16.22 -8.33 -3.86
N ASN A 49 -15.88 -7.52 -2.86
CA ASN A 49 -14.49 -7.38 -2.40
C ASN A 49 -13.94 -8.67 -1.79
N LEU A 50 -14.76 -9.41 -1.03
CA LEU A 50 -14.37 -10.71 -0.47
C LEU A 50 -13.98 -11.69 -1.59
N VAL A 51 -14.82 -11.81 -2.62
CA VAL A 51 -14.57 -12.70 -3.77
C VAL A 51 -13.31 -12.24 -4.51
N LEU A 52 -13.17 -10.94 -4.75
CA LEU A 52 -12.05 -10.37 -5.49
C LEU A 52 -10.72 -10.57 -4.73
N ILE A 53 -10.67 -10.28 -3.44
CA ILE A 53 -9.48 -10.48 -2.60
C ILE A 53 -9.12 -11.96 -2.53
N THR A 54 -10.11 -12.85 -2.35
CA THR A 54 -9.87 -14.29 -2.34
C THR A 54 -9.31 -14.77 -3.67
N ALA A 55 -9.88 -14.32 -4.79
CA ALA A 55 -9.39 -14.67 -6.13
C ALA A 55 -7.95 -14.16 -6.37
N LEU A 56 -7.63 -12.94 -5.94
CA LEU A 56 -6.29 -12.35 -6.08
C LEU A 56 -5.26 -12.98 -5.14
N SER A 57 -5.67 -13.54 -4.00
CA SER A 57 -4.76 -14.24 -3.08
C SER A 57 -4.42 -15.66 -3.52
N LEU A 58 -5.20 -16.27 -4.43
CA LEU A 58 -4.93 -17.61 -4.92
C LEU A 58 -3.55 -17.78 -5.59
N PRO A 59 -3.08 -16.88 -6.48
CA PRO A 59 -1.75 -16.98 -7.06
C PRO A 59 -0.64 -17.00 -6.02
N CYS A 60 -0.74 -16.17 -4.96
CA CYS A 60 0.22 -16.17 -3.86
C CYS A 60 0.29 -17.52 -3.16
N VAL A 61 -0.85 -18.11 -2.82
CA VAL A 61 -0.92 -19.41 -2.11
C VAL A 61 -0.43 -20.54 -3.01
N LEU A 62 -0.83 -20.54 -4.29
CA LEU A 62 -0.41 -21.53 -5.27
C LEU A 62 1.09 -21.41 -5.58
N GLY A 63 1.64 -20.22 -5.55
CA GLY A 63 3.07 -19.96 -5.76
C GLY A 63 3.99 -20.66 -4.72
N TYR A 64 3.48 -20.92 -3.52
CA TYR A 64 4.21 -21.65 -2.49
C TYR A 64 4.04 -23.18 -2.56
N ASN A 65 3.05 -23.69 -3.28
CA ASN A 65 2.74 -25.12 -3.29
C ASN A 65 2.81 -25.72 -4.70
N LEU A 66 1.80 -25.50 -5.52
CA LEU A 66 1.68 -26.13 -6.84
C LEU A 66 2.62 -25.50 -7.88
N TRP A 67 2.96 -24.23 -7.73
CA TRP A 67 3.84 -23.49 -8.64
C TRP A 67 5.25 -23.25 -8.08
N ALA A 68 5.62 -23.94 -6.99
CA ALA A 68 6.95 -23.87 -6.37
C ALA A 68 8.05 -24.65 -7.14
N TRP A 69 7.89 -24.92 -8.44
CA TRP A 69 8.86 -25.60 -9.28
C TRP A 69 9.64 -24.62 -10.16
N ASP A 70 10.90 -24.91 -10.43
CA ASP A 70 11.86 -24.02 -11.09
C ASP A 70 11.41 -23.45 -12.46
N GLY A 71 10.42 -24.06 -13.11
CA GLY A 71 9.86 -23.61 -14.38
C GLY A 71 8.86 -22.46 -14.27
N PHE A 72 8.40 -22.08 -13.08
CA PHE A 72 7.38 -21.04 -12.88
C PHE A 72 7.90 -19.86 -12.05
N ALA A 73 9.23 -19.71 -11.93
CA ALA A 73 9.83 -18.57 -11.25
C ALA A 73 9.63 -17.29 -12.07
N VAL A 74 8.76 -16.41 -11.60
CA VAL A 74 8.57 -15.09 -12.20
C VAL A 74 9.73 -14.19 -11.75
N PHE A 75 10.59 -13.79 -12.67
CA PHE A 75 11.80 -13.00 -12.39
C PHE A 75 12.76 -13.62 -11.35
N GLY A 76 12.86 -14.96 -11.32
CA GLY A 76 13.81 -15.67 -10.45
C GLY A 76 13.38 -15.82 -8.99
N GLY A 77 12.12 -15.52 -8.63
CA GLY A 77 11.57 -15.62 -7.29
C GLY A 77 10.18 -16.23 -7.24
N ALA A 78 9.65 -16.44 -6.03
CA ALA A 78 8.27 -16.86 -5.85
C ALA A 78 7.27 -15.79 -6.34
N VAL A 79 6.05 -16.21 -6.64
CA VAL A 79 4.97 -15.28 -7.08
C VAL A 79 4.77 -14.15 -6.06
N LEU A 80 4.85 -14.45 -4.77
CA LEU A 80 4.76 -13.45 -3.70
C LEU A 80 5.87 -12.40 -3.79
N ASP A 81 7.11 -12.79 -4.08
CA ASP A 81 8.24 -11.88 -4.19
C ASP A 81 8.05 -10.90 -5.35
N PHE A 82 7.42 -11.37 -6.43
CA PHE A 82 7.05 -10.52 -7.57
C PHE A 82 5.90 -9.57 -7.23
N GLU A 83 4.86 -10.06 -6.55
CA GLU A 83 3.74 -9.22 -6.11
C GLU A 83 4.20 -8.17 -5.10
N ASP A 84 5.05 -8.53 -4.13
CA ASP A 84 5.64 -7.60 -3.17
C ASP A 84 6.50 -6.54 -3.87
N PHE A 85 7.34 -6.93 -4.81
CA PHE A 85 8.10 -5.99 -5.63
C PHE A 85 7.19 -5.00 -6.39
N LEU A 86 6.12 -5.49 -7.01
CA LEU A 86 5.16 -4.67 -7.73
C LEU A 86 4.48 -3.64 -6.82
N VAL A 87 4.03 -4.08 -5.65
CA VAL A 87 3.37 -3.21 -4.68
C VAL A 87 4.35 -2.23 -4.05
N SER A 88 5.47 -2.72 -3.52
CA SER A 88 6.40 -1.92 -2.71
C SER A 88 7.24 -0.96 -3.54
N ASN A 89 7.72 -1.41 -4.72
CA ASN A 89 8.65 -0.62 -5.53
C ASN A 89 7.96 0.11 -6.70
N LEU A 90 6.76 -0.29 -7.11
CA LEU A 90 6.06 0.35 -8.23
C LEU A 90 4.82 1.12 -7.76
N PHE A 91 3.82 0.44 -7.20
CA PHE A 91 2.53 1.07 -6.91
C PHE A 91 2.57 2.06 -5.74
N LEU A 92 3.31 1.76 -4.67
CA LEU A 92 3.40 2.67 -3.52
C LEU A 92 4.10 3.99 -3.88
N PRO A 93 5.30 3.99 -4.49
CA PRO A 93 5.95 5.25 -4.88
C PRO A 93 5.17 6.02 -5.94
N LEU A 94 4.65 5.36 -6.97
CA LEU A 94 3.86 6.03 -8.01
C LEU A 94 2.55 6.57 -7.46
N GLY A 95 1.84 5.79 -6.64
CA GLY A 95 0.61 6.22 -5.98
C GLY A 95 0.82 7.44 -5.09
N SER A 96 1.87 7.42 -4.25
CA SER A 96 2.22 8.56 -3.40
C SER A 96 2.58 9.80 -4.21
N LEU A 97 3.29 9.64 -5.34
CA LEU A 97 3.62 10.72 -6.26
C LEU A 97 2.35 11.33 -6.88
N VAL A 98 1.44 10.49 -7.35
CA VAL A 98 0.16 10.95 -7.94
C VAL A 98 -0.66 11.73 -6.92
N TYR A 99 -0.82 11.21 -5.70
CA TYR A 99 -1.53 11.93 -4.62
C TYR A 99 -0.87 13.25 -4.28
N LEU A 100 0.44 13.27 -4.15
CA LEU A 100 1.20 14.48 -3.85
C LEU A 100 1.02 15.53 -4.94
N LEU A 101 1.20 15.15 -6.19
CA LEU A 101 1.01 16.05 -7.34
C LEU A 101 -0.42 16.54 -7.43
N PHE A 102 -1.42 15.70 -7.19
CA PHE A 102 -2.82 16.08 -7.15
C PHE A 102 -3.09 17.16 -6.08
N CYS A 103 -2.54 17.00 -4.88
CA CYS A 103 -2.73 17.98 -3.79
C CYS A 103 -2.07 19.33 -4.06
N VAL A 104 -0.90 19.35 -4.73
CA VAL A 104 -0.07 20.56 -4.82
C VAL A 104 -0.21 21.27 -6.17
N THR A 105 -0.52 20.54 -7.27
CA THR A 105 -0.58 21.12 -8.61
C THR A 105 -1.93 21.76 -8.92
N ARG A 106 -1.91 22.68 -9.88
CA ARG A 106 -3.12 23.37 -10.38
C ARG A 106 -4.08 22.46 -11.15
N PHE A 107 -3.60 21.31 -11.63
CA PHE A 107 -4.42 20.34 -12.36
C PHE A 107 -5.28 19.48 -11.43
N GLY A 108 -4.97 19.45 -10.14
CA GLY A 108 -5.74 18.76 -9.11
C GLY A 108 -6.41 19.74 -8.14
N TRP A 109 -6.31 19.42 -6.84
CA TRP A 109 -6.94 20.22 -5.78
C TRP A 109 -6.34 21.62 -5.63
N GLY A 110 -5.04 21.73 -5.85
CA GLY A 110 -4.29 22.99 -5.79
C GLY A 110 -3.84 23.36 -4.38
N TRP A 111 -2.65 24.00 -4.31
CA TRP A 111 -2.01 24.37 -3.05
C TRP A 111 -2.90 25.16 -2.09
N ASN A 112 -3.65 26.12 -2.60
CA ASN A 112 -4.46 27.01 -1.76
C ASN A 112 -5.60 26.27 -1.06
N ASN A 113 -6.28 25.36 -1.78
CA ASN A 113 -7.35 24.55 -1.22
C ASN A 113 -6.79 23.51 -0.24
N TYR A 114 -5.70 22.86 -0.61
CA TYR A 114 -5.00 21.93 0.27
C TYR A 114 -4.56 22.60 1.57
N LYS A 115 -3.89 23.77 1.50
CA LYS A 115 -3.47 24.52 2.68
C LYS A 115 -4.64 24.96 3.55
N LYS A 116 -5.75 25.37 2.95
CA LYS A 116 -6.96 25.77 3.66
C LYS A 116 -7.53 24.60 4.45
N GLU A 117 -7.62 23.43 3.85
CA GLU A 117 -8.17 22.23 4.49
C GLU A 117 -7.28 21.74 5.64
N VAL A 118 -5.98 21.63 5.41
CA VAL A 118 -5.02 21.21 6.44
C VAL A 118 -5.01 22.15 7.64
N ASN A 119 -5.27 23.45 7.42
CA ASN A 119 -5.30 24.47 8.47
C ASN A 119 -6.67 24.67 9.12
N THR A 120 -7.66 23.82 8.83
CA THR A 120 -9.05 23.95 9.34
C THR A 120 -9.19 23.55 10.82
N GLY A 121 -8.17 22.98 11.46
CA GLY A 121 -8.20 22.59 12.88
C GLY A 121 -7.40 23.53 13.79
N ASP A 122 -7.43 23.24 15.09
CA ASP A 122 -6.69 23.95 16.15
C ASP A 122 -5.24 23.43 16.34
N GLY A 123 -4.63 22.84 15.30
CA GLY A 123 -3.28 22.29 15.34
C GLY A 123 -2.19 23.21 14.77
N LEU A 124 -0.99 22.63 14.59
CA LEU A 124 0.12 23.31 13.92
C LEU A 124 -0.27 23.66 12.48
N LYS A 125 -0.18 24.94 12.15
CA LYS A 125 -0.58 25.44 10.82
C LYS A 125 0.55 25.26 9.80
N MET A 126 0.17 24.83 8.61
CA MET A 126 1.08 24.65 7.48
C MET A 126 1.60 25.98 6.98
N GLN A 127 2.93 26.13 6.93
CA GLN A 127 3.61 27.35 6.51
C GLN A 127 3.87 27.36 4.98
N ASP A 128 4.04 28.58 4.41
CA ASP A 128 4.19 28.74 2.96
C ASP A 128 5.51 28.17 2.38
N TRP A 129 6.57 28.12 3.18
CA TRP A 129 7.84 27.54 2.73
C TRP A 129 7.72 26.02 2.43
N MET A 130 6.77 25.34 3.08
CA MET A 130 6.51 23.91 2.83
C MET A 130 6.00 23.64 1.41
N ARG A 131 5.47 24.66 0.72
CA ARG A 131 5.06 24.52 -0.67
C ARG A 131 6.21 24.10 -1.57
N GLY A 132 7.38 24.74 -1.44
CA GLY A 132 8.56 24.40 -2.23
C GLY A 132 9.03 22.96 -1.97
N TYR A 133 9.05 22.56 -0.70
CA TYR A 133 9.39 21.22 -0.30
C TYR A 133 8.43 20.16 -0.85
N LEU A 134 7.12 20.37 -0.71
CA LEU A 134 6.09 19.43 -1.18
C LEU A 134 5.98 19.41 -2.72
N THR A 135 6.27 20.53 -3.41
CA THR A 135 6.16 20.60 -4.87
C THR A 135 7.37 20.02 -5.59
N TYR A 136 8.58 20.19 -5.04
CA TYR A 136 9.82 19.80 -5.70
C TYR A 136 10.65 18.80 -4.90
N GLY A 137 10.83 19.04 -3.60
CA GLY A 137 11.70 18.20 -2.76
C GLY A 137 11.17 16.79 -2.60
N LEU A 138 9.92 16.65 -2.20
CA LEU A 138 9.31 15.37 -1.91
C LEU A 138 9.09 14.51 -3.17
N PRO A 139 8.62 15.06 -4.32
CA PRO A 139 8.56 14.29 -5.56
C PRO A 139 9.92 13.80 -6.04
N LEU A 140 10.98 14.59 -5.86
CA LEU A 140 12.32 14.19 -6.24
C LEU A 140 12.85 13.05 -5.37
N ILE A 141 12.60 13.09 -4.07
CA ILE A 141 12.94 12.00 -3.14
C ILE A 141 12.18 10.71 -3.51
N VAL A 142 10.88 10.82 -3.77
CA VAL A 142 10.06 9.65 -4.16
C VAL A 142 10.52 9.06 -5.48
N LEU A 143 10.84 9.89 -6.47
CA LEU A 143 11.41 9.44 -7.74
C LEU A 143 12.77 8.76 -7.56
N PHE A 144 13.62 9.29 -6.67
CA PHE A 144 14.91 8.68 -6.36
C PHE A 144 14.72 7.29 -5.75
N ILE A 145 13.82 7.14 -4.76
CA ILE A 145 13.51 5.84 -4.14
C ILE A 145 12.95 4.87 -5.19
N PHE A 146 12.07 5.34 -6.06
CA PHE A 146 11.48 4.54 -7.13
C PHE A 146 12.54 4.00 -8.10
N VAL A 147 13.41 4.87 -8.60
CA VAL A 147 14.49 4.49 -9.52
C VAL A 147 15.47 3.54 -8.84
N PHE A 148 15.85 3.83 -7.58
CA PHE A 148 16.75 2.99 -6.81
C PHE A 148 16.17 1.59 -6.57
N GLY A 149 14.90 1.49 -6.21
CA GLY A 149 14.22 0.21 -6.01
C GLY A 149 14.13 -0.67 -7.28
N ILE A 150 13.96 -0.03 -8.45
CA ILE A 150 14.03 -0.74 -9.73
C ILE A 150 15.47 -1.17 -10.04
N TYR A 151 16.43 -0.27 -9.82
CA TYR A 151 17.84 -0.57 -10.09
C TYR A 151 18.34 -1.75 -9.26
N ASP A 152 18.06 -1.75 -7.95
CA ASP A 152 18.44 -2.82 -7.03
C ASP A 152 17.90 -4.19 -7.48
N LYS A 153 16.65 -4.25 -7.93
CA LYS A 153 16.04 -5.52 -8.38
C LYS A 153 16.61 -6.08 -9.67
N PHE A 154 17.02 -5.21 -10.62
CA PHE A 154 17.43 -5.67 -11.96
C PHE A 154 18.95 -5.70 -12.17
N PHE A 155 19.73 -4.98 -11.34
CA PHE A 155 21.17 -4.80 -11.55
C PHE A 155 22.02 -5.17 -10.33
N ALA A 156 21.47 -5.34 -9.16
CA ALA A 156 22.16 -5.83 -7.95
C ALA A 156 21.85 -7.30 -7.71
#